data_1da8721d37ee18733f6f4fa840fe7871
#
_entry.id   1da8721d37ee18733f6f4fa840fe7871
#
_cell.length_a   1.000
_cell.length_b   1.000
_cell.length_c   1.000
_cell.angle_alpha   90.00
_cell.angle_beta   90.00
_cell.angle_gamma   90.00
#
_symmetry.space_group_name_H-M   'P 1'
#
loop_
_entity.id
_entity.type
_entity.pdbx_description
1 polymer ?
#
loop_
_entity_poly.entity_id
_entity_poly.type
_entity_poly.pdbx_seq_one_letter_code
_entity_poly.pdbx_strand_id
1 'polypeptide(L)'
;MSKKTIWEYLKAKGFSNVATAAVMGNMEAESNCISQRLQGDFTSGCRKSVEYTEKVDSGEITRDQFIFNGPGGGGYGLCQWTFWSRKAGLYDLAQEQGVSVGDEFIQVEWLTRELWQAEFQPVLKVLQTSQNIRECSDVLVKQFLRPADQSEAVLAQRAKYAREIYSEFAGEQAEDPDGMPDTVEVSEAEYQAMNRALLVVMYLKDILNMLEEFDYD
;
A
#
# COMPACT_ATOMS: atom_id res chain seq x y z
N MET A 1 7.90 -3.44 10.26
CA MET A 1 8.30 -2.13 9.70
C MET A 1 7.31 -1.06 10.13
N SER A 2 7.59 0.21 9.92
CA SER A 2 6.81 1.29 10.50
C SER A 2 5.95 1.98 9.44
N LYS A 3 4.87 2.64 9.84
CA LYS A 3 4.08 3.52 8.96
C LYS A 3 4.95 4.53 8.20
N LYS A 4 6.07 4.94 8.81
CA LYS A 4 7.05 5.83 8.18
C LYS A 4 7.62 5.25 6.89
N THR A 5 7.92 3.95 6.86
CA THR A 5 8.44 3.27 5.66
C THR A 5 7.43 3.30 4.52
N ILE A 6 6.15 3.01 4.81
CA ILE A 6 5.07 3.08 3.81
C ILE A 6 4.90 4.51 3.29
N TRP A 7 4.94 5.50 4.21
CA TRP A 7 4.88 6.92 3.84
C TRP A 7 6.00 7.31 2.87
N GLU A 8 7.25 7.02 3.24
CA GLU A 8 8.41 7.36 2.41
C GLU A 8 8.35 6.68 1.05
N TYR A 9 7.84 5.44 1.01
CA TYR A 9 7.73 4.70 -0.23
C TYR A 9 6.64 5.26 -1.16
N LEU A 10 5.48 5.61 -0.64
CA LEU A 10 4.42 6.31 -1.40
C LEU A 10 4.90 7.67 -1.90
N LYS A 11 5.64 8.43 -1.08
CA LYS A 11 6.28 9.68 -1.49
C LYS A 11 7.27 9.46 -2.64
N ALA A 12 8.09 8.41 -2.57
CA ALA A 12 9.01 8.04 -3.63
C ALA A 12 8.29 7.63 -4.95
N LYS A 13 7.01 7.21 -4.86
CA LYS A 13 6.15 6.96 -6.03
C LYS A 13 5.51 8.23 -6.60
N GLY A 14 5.82 9.42 -6.07
CA GLY A 14 5.36 10.70 -6.57
C GLY A 14 4.02 11.18 -6.00
N PHE A 15 3.46 10.49 -5.00
CA PHE A 15 2.25 10.98 -4.35
C PHE A 15 2.52 12.24 -3.50
N SER A 16 1.61 13.20 -3.53
CA SER A 16 1.63 14.36 -2.63
C SER A 16 1.48 13.92 -1.17
N ASN A 17 1.74 14.80 -0.20
CA ASN A 17 1.49 14.51 1.21
C ASN A 17 0.00 14.19 1.45
N VAL A 18 -0.90 14.92 0.81
CA VAL A 18 -2.36 14.71 0.88
C VAL A 18 -2.76 13.33 0.35
N ALA A 19 -2.31 12.99 -0.85
CA ALA A 19 -2.59 11.68 -1.45
C ALA A 19 -2.00 10.52 -0.64
N THR A 20 -0.74 10.67 -0.17
CA THR A 20 -0.07 9.68 0.68
C THR A 20 -0.85 9.44 1.97
N ALA A 21 -1.25 10.52 2.64
CA ALA A 21 -2.06 10.43 3.86
C ALA A 21 -3.41 9.77 3.61
N ALA A 22 -4.09 10.11 2.51
CA ALA A 22 -5.37 9.51 2.14
C ALA A 22 -5.25 8.01 1.84
N VAL A 23 -4.22 7.59 1.11
CA VAL A 23 -3.92 6.18 0.86
C VAL A 23 -3.66 5.43 2.17
N MET A 24 -2.77 5.96 3.01
CA MET A 24 -2.43 5.32 4.28
C MET A 24 -3.57 5.33 5.30
N GLY A 25 -4.42 6.37 5.34
CA GLY A 25 -5.61 6.40 6.18
C GLY A 25 -6.61 5.30 5.82
N ASN A 26 -6.70 4.97 4.53
CA ASN A 26 -7.46 3.82 4.07
C ASN A 26 -6.77 2.49 4.42
N MET A 27 -5.45 2.37 4.27
CA MET A 27 -4.69 1.19 4.72
C MET A 27 -4.81 0.98 6.23
N GLU A 28 -4.87 2.05 7.03
CA GLU A 28 -5.11 1.98 8.47
C GLU A 28 -6.44 1.31 8.79
N ALA A 29 -7.50 1.70 8.09
CA ALA A 29 -8.82 1.11 8.26
C ALA A 29 -8.90 -0.35 7.78
N GLU A 30 -8.19 -0.71 6.71
CA GLU A 30 -8.20 -2.06 6.14
C GLU A 30 -7.33 -3.04 6.96
N SER A 31 -6.14 -2.62 7.37
CA SER A 31 -5.10 -3.52 7.87
C SER A 31 -4.30 -3.01 9.07
N ASN A 32 -4.57 -1.81 9.59
CA ASN A 32 -3.71 -1.07 10.51
C ASN A 32 -2.30 -0.83 9.91
N CYS A 33 -2.23 -0.64 8.60
CA CYS A 33 -0.98 -0.56 7.84
C CYS A 33 -0.05 -1.79 8.01
N ILE A 34 -0.62 -2.98 8.24
CA ILE A 34 0.13 -4.23 8.37
C ILE A 34 0.05 -5.01 7.05
N SER A 35 1.20 -5.15 6.37
CA SER A 35 1.28 -5.78 5.04
C SER A 35 0.95 -7.28 5.04
N GLN A 36 1.18 -7.97 6.14
CA GLN A 36 0.82 -9.39 6.28
C GLN A 36 -0.61 -9.63 6.76
N ARG A 37 -1.41 -8.56 6.97
CA ARG A 37 -2.75 -8.67 7.57
C ARG A 37 -3.66 -9.58 6.78
N LEU A 38 -4.14 -10.64 7.43
CA LEU A 38 -5.19 -11.51 6.93
C LEU A 38 -6.53 -11.08 7.53
N GLN A 39 -7.57 -11.07 6.73
CA GLN A 39 -8.92 -10.74 7.15
C GLN A 39 -9.36 -11.63 8.34
N GLY A 40 -9.91 -10.98 9.37
CA GLY A 40 -10.41 -11.68 10.54
C GLY A 40 -9.33 -12.20 11.50
N ASP A 41 -8.07 -11.86 11.30
CA ASP A 41 -7.03 -12.17 12.27
C ASP A 41 -7.05 -11.19 13.45
N PHE A 42 -7.58 -11.64 14.58
CA PHE A 42 -7.59 -10.92 15.86
C PHE A 42 -6.59 -11.47 16.86
N THR A 43 -5.64 -12.31 16.42
CA THR A 43 -4.61 -12.88 17.29
C THR A 43 -3.58 -11.82 17.69
N SER A 44 -3.02 -11.97 18.91
CA SER A 44 -1.93 -11.09 19.34
C SER A 44 -0.75 -11.17 18.38
N GLY A 45 -0.25 -9.99 17.96
CA GLY A 45 0.84 -9.88 16.99
C GLY A 45 0.51 -10.38 15.58
N CYS A 46 -0.78 -10.49 15.21
CA CYS A 46 -1.21 -10.99 13.90
C CYS A 46 -0.61 -12.36 13.56
N ARG A 47 -0.49 -13.24 14.54
CA ARG A 47 0.20 -14.54 14.39
C ARG A 47 -0.35 -15.40 13.26
N LYS A 48 -1.68 -15.45 13.07
CA LYS A 48 -2.29 -16.19 11.96
C LYS A 48 -1.91 -15.61 10.61
N SER A 49 -1.79 -14.29 10.52
CA SER A 49 -1.37 -13.58 9.32
C SER A 49 0.05 -13.91 8.94
N VAL A 50 0.96 -13.94 9.92
CA VAL A 50 2.37 -14.34 9.73
C VAL A 50 2.45 -15.78 9.24
N GLU A 51 1.83 -16.72 9.96
CA GLU A 51 1.80 -18.15 9.58
C GLU A 51 1.19 -18.36 8.17
N TYR A 52 0.15 -17.60 7.82
CA TYR A 52 -0.46 -17.67 6.49
C TYR A 52 0.50 -17.17 5.40
N THR A 53 1.19 -16.05 5.65
CA THR A 53 2.18 -15.49 4.72
C THR A 53 3.32 -16.49 4.48
N GLU A 54 3.89 -17.06 5.54
CA GLU A 54 4.95 -18.08 5.46
C GLU A 54 4.54 -19.29 4.62
N LYS A 55 3.29 -19.74 4.74
CA LYS A 55 2.73 -20.83 3.93
C LYS A 55 2.54 -20.48 2.47
N VAL A 56 2.18 -19.23 2.17
CA VAL A 56 2.09 -18.74 0.79
C VAL A 56 3.49 -18.66 0.18
N ASP A 57 4.44 -18.09 0.89
CA ASP A 57 5.81 -17.89 0.41
C ASP A 57 6.55 -19.20 0.21
N SER A 58 6.31 -20.20 1.07
CA SER A 58 6.87 -21.55 0.94
C SER A 58 6.19 -22.42 -0.13
N GLY A 59 5.03 -21.99 -0.67
CA GLY A 59 4.22 -22.77 -1.60
C GLY A 59 3.35 -23.84 -0.96
N GLU A 60 3.29 -23.94 0.38
CA GLU A 60 2.32 -24.82 1.09
C GLU A 60 0.89 -24.39 0.76
N ILE A 61 0.64 -23.07 0.72
CA ILE A 61 -0.57 -22.50 0.10
C ILE A 61 -0.22 -22.16 -1.34
N THR A 62 -0.82 -22.89 -2.28
CA THR A 62 -0.56 -22.67 -3.69
C THR A 62 -1.09 -21.31 -4.17
N ARG A 63 -0.59 -20.83 -5.33
CA ARG A 63 -1.09 -19.61 -5.98
C ARG A 63 -2.62 -19.61 -6.06
N ASP A 64 -3.23 -20.67 -6.57
CA ASP A 64 -4.68 -20.75 -6.74
C ASP A 64 -5.42 -20.70 -5.40
N GLN A 65 -4.91 -21.36 -4.38
CA GLN A 65 -5.49 -21.28 -3.03
C GLN A 65 -5.38 -19.86 -2.47
N PHE A 66 -4.26 -19.15 -2.69
CA PHE A 66 -4.11 -17.76 -2.29
C PHE A 66 -5.10 -16.85 -3.01
N ILE A 67 -5.14 -16.89 -4.33
CA ILE A 67 -5.95 -15.94 -5.14
C ILE A 67 -7.46 -16.20 -5.03
N PHE A 68 -7.90 -17.44 -4.86
CA PHE A 68 -9.30 -17.81 -4.73
C PHE A 68 -9.79 -17.94 -3.28
N ASN A 69 -9.03 -17.38 -2.31
CA ASN A 69 -9.38 -17.40 -0.90
C ASN A 69 -9.64 -18.83 -0.38
N GLY A 70 -8.76 -19.76 -0.69
CA GLY A 70 -8.80 -21.16 -0.20
C GLY A 70 -8.71 -21.25 1.33
N PRO A 71 -8.54 -22.44 1.90
CA PRO A 71 -8.64 -22.66 3.35
C PRO A 71 -7.83 -21.66 4.17
N GLY A 72 -8.51 -20.93 5.06
CA GLY A 72 -7.91 -19.88 5.88
C GLY A 72 -7.64 -18.55 5.15
N GLY A 73 -7.96 -18.45 3.86
CA GLY A 73 -7.78 -17.24 3.05
C GLY A 73 -8.89 -16.21 3.26
N GLY A 74 -8.68 -15.03 2.66
CA GLY A 74 -9.57 -13.89 2.74
C GLY A 74 -8.91 -12.63 2.17
N GLY A 75 -9.40 -11.46 2.58
CA GLY A 75 -8.71 -10.20 2.31
C GLY A 75 -7.30 -10.21 2.90
N TYR A 76 -6.32 -9.74 2.12
CA TYR A 76 -4.92 -9.83 2.50
C TYR A 76 -4.18 -8.51 2.26
N GLY A 77 -3.26 -8.21 3.15
CA GLY A 77 -2.30 -7.13 3.01
C GLY A 77 -2.85 -5.73 3.27
N LEU A 78 -2.09 -4.73 2.87
CA LEU A 78 -2.34 -3.30 3.15
C LEU A 78 -3.71 -2.82 2.70
N CYS A 79 -4.17 -3.27 1.52
CA CYS A 79 -5.46 -2.89 0.94
C CYS A 79 -6.53 -3.98 1.06
N GLN A 80 -6.29 -5.03 1.86
CA GLN A 80 -7.20 -6.17 2.01
C GLN A 80 -7.69 -6.73 0.67
N TRP A 81 -6.76 -6.96 -0.27
CA TRP A 81 -7.08 -7.54 -1.56
C TRP A 81 -7.83 -8.86 -1.40
N THR A 82 -9.04 -8.92 -1.92
CA THR A 82 -9.95 -10.08 -1.80
C THR A 82 -10.26 -10.67 -3.16
N PHE A 83 -10.40 -9.83 -4.19
CA PHE A 83 -10.78 -10.25 -5.52
C PHE A 83 -9.63 -10.97 -6.21
N TRP A 84 -9.92 -12.11 -6.84
CA TRP A 84 -8.91 -13.03 -7.37
C TRP A 84 -7.91 -12.38 -8.33
N SER A 85 -8.35 -11.54 -9.27
CA SER A 85 -7.44 -10.91 -10.24
C SER A 85 -6.48 -9.92 -9.58
N ARG A 86 -6.94 -9.20 -8.55
CA ARG A 86 -6.10 -8.27 -7.79
C ARG A 86 -5.09 -9.01 -6.92
N LYS A 87 -5.50 -10.12 -6.29
CA LYS A 87 -4.57 -10.99 -5.54
C LYS A 87 -3.58 -11.70 -6.46
N ALA A 88 -3.99 -12.07 -7.68
CA ALA A 88 -3.10 -12.67 -8.66
C ALA A 88 -1.96 -11.71 -9.02
N GLY A 89 -2.28 -10.44 -9.29
CA GLY A 89 -1.26 -9.46 -9.61
C GLY A 89 -0.27 -9.23 -8.46
N LEU A 90 -0.74 -9.16 -7.21
CA LEU A 90 0.15 -9.08 -6.05
C LEU A 90 1.06 -10.32 -5.95
N TYR A 91 0.49 -11.51 -6.05
CA TYR A 91 1.25 -12.77 -5.97
C TYR A 91 2.30 -12.85 -7.06
N ASP A 92 1.87 -12.64 -8.31
CA ASP A 92 2.75 -12.78 -9.47
C ASP A 92 3.89 -11.77 -9.43
N LEU A 93 3.62 -10.53 -8.98
CA LEU A 93 4.65 -9.52 -8.79
C LEU A 93 5.64 -9.90 -7.68
N ALA A 94 5.18 -10.43 -6.55
CA ALA A 94 6.06 -10.89 -5.48
C ALA A 94 6.97 -12.04 -5.96
N GLN A 95 6.43 -13.00 -6.71
CA GLN A 95 7.20 -14.09 -7.28
C GLN A 95 8.21 -13.60 -8.35
N GLU A 96 7.81 -12.65 -9.20
CA GLU A 96 8.70 -12.05 -10.20
C GLU A 96 9.93 -11.38 -9.55
N GLN A 97 9.71 -10.74 -8.39
CA GLN A 97 10.75 -10.02 -7.66
C GLN A 97 11.51 -10.92 -6.65
N GLY A 98 11.07 -12.17 -6.45
CA GLY A 98 11.68 -13.10 -5.51
C GLY A 98 11.53 -12.70 -4.04
N VAL A 99 10.44 -12.00 -3.69
CA VAL A 99 10.17 -11.51 -2.33
C VAL A 99 8.86 -12.06 -1.79
N SER A 100 8.62 -11.89 -0.48
CA SER A 100 7.38 -12.28 0.19
C SER A 100 6.16 -11.55 -0.37
N VAL A 101 5.01 -12.23 -0.44
CA VAL A 101 3.71 -11.55 -0.70
C VAL A 101 3.34 -10.57 0.41
N GLY A 102 3.93 -10.73 1.60
CA GLY A 102 3.80 -9.83 2.75
C GLY A 102 4.77 -8.67 2.76
N ASP A 103 5.63 -8.54 1.75
CA ASP A 103 6.55 -7.42 1.64
C ASP A 103 5.81 -6.11 1.39
N GLU A 104 6.14 -5.07 2.16
CA GLU A 104 5.44 -3.78 2.12
C GLU A 104 5.71 -3.03 0.80
N PHE A 105 6.94 -3.13 0.30
CA PHE A 105 7.33 -2.42 -0.92
C PHE A 105 6.61 -3.02 -2.13
N ILE A 106 6.51 -4.35 -2.20
CA ILE A 106 5.77 -5.04 -3.26
C ILE A 106 4.28 -4.68 -3.21
N GLN A 107 3.70 -4.57 -2.02
CA GLN A 107 2.30 -4.21 -1.89
C GLN A 107 2.02 -2.75 -2.29
N VAL A 108 2.90 -1.81 -1.95
CA VAL A 108 2.81 -0.43 -2.44
C VAL A 108 3.08 -0.36 -3.95
N GLU A 109 4.04 -1.12 -4.45
CA GLU A 109 4.29 -1.22 -5.89
C GLU A 109 3.05 -1.75 -6.62
N TRP A 110 2.43 -2.82 -6.11
CA TRP A 110 1.22 -3.36 -6.70
C TRP A 110 0.06 -2.38 -6.67
N LEU A 111 -0.19 -1.73 -5.52
CA LEU A 111 -1.19 -0.67 -5.39
C LEU A 111 -1.00 0.42 -6.47
N THR A 112 0.22 0.89 -6.64
CA THR A 112 0.50 1.93 -7.62
C THR A 112 0.30 1.44 -9.05
N ARG A 113 0.71 0.22 -9.38
CA ARG A 113 0.42 -0.40 -10.70
C ARG A 113 -1.10 -0.55 -10.95
N GLU A 114 -1.88 -0.91 -9.94
CA GLU A 114 -3.33 -0.97 -10.07
C GLU A 114 -3.92 0.41 -10.37
N LEU A 115 -3.49 1.46 -9.67
CA LEU A 115 -3.97 2.82 -9.88
C LEU A 115 -3.69 3.36 -11.31
N TRP A 116 -2.65 2.85 -11.96
CA TRP A 116 -2.36 3.18 -13.37
C TRP A 116 -3.22 2.39 -14.38
N GLN A 117 -3.96 1.38 -13.98
CA GLN A 117 -4.88 0.68 -14.88
C GLN A 117 -6.03 1.59 -15.33
N ALA A 118 -6.54 1.36 -16.53
CA ALA A 118 -7.59 2.18 -17.14
C ALA A 118 -8.83 2.33 -16.23
N GLU A 119 -9.18 1.28 -15.50
CA GLU A 119 -10.31 1.27 -14.56
C GLU A 119 -10.13 2.30 -13.44
N PHE A 120 -8.91 2.53 -12.96
CA PHE A 120 -8.62 3.38 -11.80
C PHE A 120 -8.07 4.76 -12.16
N GLN A 121 -7.98 5.11 -13.44
CA GLN A 121 -7.53 6.44 -13.87
C GLN A 121 -8.32 7.60 -13.24
N PRO A 122 -9.64 7.53 -13.03
CA PRO A 122 -10.36 8.58 -12.31
C PRO A 122 -9.90 8.75 -10.86
N VAL A 123 -9.55 7.65 -10.18
CA VAL A 123 -9.00 7.67 -8.81
C VAL A 123 -7.62 8.32 -8.81
N LEU A 124 -6.73 7.84 -9.68
CA LEU A 124 -5.38 8.35 -9.81
C LEU A 124 -5.38 9.86 -10.09
N LYS A 125 -6.25 10.33 -10.98
CA LYS A 125 -6.39 11.77 -11.29
C LYS A 125 -6.72 12.58 -10.04
N VAL A 126 -7.66 12.14 -9.20
CA VAL A 126 -7.99 12.84 -7.95
C VAL A 126 -6.79 12.85 -7.01
N LEU A 127 -6.10 11.71 -6.86
CA LEU A 127 -4.90 11.62 -6.00
C LEU A 127 -3.76 12.52 -6.48
N GLN A 128 -3.65 12.76 -7.79
CA GLN A 128 -2.63 13.63 -8.37
C GLN A 128 -2.97 15.12 -8.28
N THR A 129 -4.25 15.50 -8.26
CA THR A 129 -4.66 16.91 -8.42
C THR A 129 -5.35 17.50 -7.21
N SER A 130 -5.97 16.68 -6.34
CA SER A 130 -6.69 17.20 -5.18
C SER A 130 -5.76 17.51 -4.01
N GLN A 131 -6.03 18.63 -3.35
CA GLN A 131 -5.41 19.05 -2.10
C GLN A 131 -6.28 18.73 -0.88
N ASN A 132 -7.41 18.08 -1.09
CA ASN A 132 -8.36 17.78 -0.03
C ASN A 132 -8.23 16.30 0.40
N ILE A 133 -7.80 16.07 1.65
CA ILE A 133 -7.64 14.72 2.22
C ILE A 133 -8.95 13.94 2.17
N ARG A 134 -10.08 14.60 2.43
CA ARG A 134 -11.38 13.95 2.44
C ARG A 134 -11.75 13.47 1.04
N GLU A 135 -11.56 14.29 0.02
CA GLU A 135 -11.83 13.93 -1.37
C GLU A 135 -10.96 12.76 -1.83
N CYS A 136 -9.64 12.81 -1.57
CA CYS A 136 -8.72 11.72 -1.87
C CYS A 136 -9.09 10.42 -1.15
N SER A 137 -9.48 10.50 0.12
CA SER A 137 -9.90 9.33 0.89
C SER A 137 -11.21 8.74 0.38
N ASP A 138 -12.21 9.58 0.09
CA ASP A 138 -13.52 9.14 -0.37
C ASP A 138 -13.47 8.48 -1.75
N VAL A 139 -12.66 8.99 -2.68
CA VAL A 139 -12.52 8.38 -4.01
C VAL A 139 -11.88 6.99 -3.91
N LEU A 140 -10.90 6.81 -3.02
CA LEU A 140 -10.29 5.50 -2.76
C LEU A 140 -11.33 4.51 -2.21
N VAL A 141 -12.15 4.91 -1.24
CA VAL A 141 -13.22 4.05 -0.70
C VAL A 141 -14.21 3.66 -1.80
N LYS A 142 -14.72 4.65 -2.52
CA LYS A 142 -15.84 4.45 -3.44
C LYS A 142 -15.46 3.74 -4.73
N GLN A 143 -14.26 3.97 -5.24
CA GLN A 143 -13.91 3.55 -6.59
C GLN A 143 -12.74 2.54 -6.63
N PHE A 144 -11.92 2.44 -5.58
CA PHE A 144 -10.78 1.53 -5.55
C PHE A 144 -10.95 0.36 -4.56
N LEU A 145 -11.17 0.64 -3.28
CA LEU A 145 -11.28 -0.40 -2.23
C LEU A 145 -12.65 -1.06 -2.23
N ARG A 146 -13.72 -0.28 -2.39
CA ARG A 146 -15.11 -0.72 -2.48
C ARG A 146 -15.55 -1.65 -1.34
N PRO A 147 -15.33 -1.27 -0.06
CA PRO A 147 -15.84 -2.06 1.07
C PRO A 147 -17.36 -2.13 1.02
N ALA A 148 -17.95 -3.13 1.70
CA ALA A 148 -19.39 -3.32 1.75
C ALA A 148 -20.13 -2.13 2.40
N ASP A 149 -19.54 -1.53 3.43
CA ASP A 149 -20.04 -0.31 4.06
C ASP A 149 -19.28 0.92 3.53
N GLN A 150 -20.01 1.81 2.88
CA GLN A 150 -19.51 3.09 2.36
C GLN A 150 -20.31 4.27 2.94
N SER A 151 -20.90 4.08 4.13
CA SER A 151 -21.64 5.12 4.83
C SER A 151 -20.79 6.34 5.13
N GLU A 152 -21.44 7.47 5.39
CA GLU A 152 -20.77 8.72 5.78
C GLU A 152 -19.89 8.52 7.03
N ALA A 153 -20.31 7.67 7.95
CA ALA A 153 -19.51 7.35 9.14
C ALA A 153 -18.19 6.66 8.78
N VAL A 154 -18.20 5.70 7.85
CA VAL A 154 -16.99 5.01 7.35
C VAL A 154 -16.08 6.00 6.62
N LEU A 155 -16.63 6.82 5.73
CA LEU A 155 -15.89 7.83 4.98
C LEU A 155 -15.22 8.84 5.92
N ALA A 156 -15.97 9.34 6.91
CA ALA A 156 -15.45 10.28 7.90
C ALA A 156 -14.32 9.66 8.76
N GLN A 157 -14.47 8.40 9.16
CA GLN A 157 -13.47 7.70 9.96
C GLN A 157 -12.15 7.50 9.19
N ARG A 158 -12.23 7.11 7.90
CA ARG A 158 -11.03 6.93 7.06
C ARG A 158 -10.31 8.25 6.78
N ALA A 159 -11.06 9.32 6.53
CA ALA A 159 -10.51 10.66 6.42
C ALA A 159 -9.89 11.16 7.73
N LYS A 160 -10.44 10.78 8.89
CA LYS A 160 -9.83 11.06 10.20
C LYS A 160 -8.47 10.38 10.33
N TYR A 161 -8.37 9.09 10.02
CA TYR A 161 -7.08 8.39 10.02
C TYR A 161 -6.07 9.05 9.06
N ALA A 162 -6.53 9.48 7.90
CA ALA A 162 -5.68 10.18 6.95
C ALA A 162 -5.14 11.51 7.51
N ARG A 163 -5.97 12.32 8.18
CA ARG A 163 -5.51 13.56 8.84
C ARG A 163 -4.51 13.30 9.97
N GLU A 164 -4.74 12.26 10.77
CA GLU A 164 -3.81 11.86 11.83
C GLU A 164 -2.43 11.49 11.24
N ILE A 165 -2.42 10.70 10.17
CA ILE A 165 -1.20 10.31 9.45
C ILE A 165 -0.54 11.53 8.79
N TYR A 166 -1.33 12.43 8.19
CA TYR A 166 -0.80 13.68 7.63
C TYR A 166 -0.09 14.51 8.71
N SER A 167 -0.72 14.71 9.86
CA SER A 167 -0.13 15.44 10.98
C SER A 167 1.14 14.78 11.52
N GLU A 168 1.23 13.46 11.49
CA GLU A 168 2.39 12.71 11.97
C GLU A 168 3.60 12.81 11.01
N PHE A 169 3.37 12.76 9.70
CA PHE A 169 4.46 12.57 8.73
C PHE A 169 4.71 13.74 7.78
N ALA A 170 3.77 14.67 7.59
CA ALA A 170 3.95 15.79 6.66
C ALA A 170 4.88 16.90 7.18
N GLY A 171 5.20 16.88 8.50
CA GLY A 171 6.09 17.84 9.18
C GLY A 171 5.38 19.11 9.68
N GLU A 172 6.03 19.83 10.61
CA GLU A 172 5.48 21.04 11.28
C GLU A 172 5.24 22.24 10.33
N GLN A 173 5.73 22.18 9.10
CA GLN A 173 5.55 23.23 8.07
C GLN A 173 4.45 22.91 7.05
N ALA A 174 3.76 21.77 7.21
CA ALA A 174 2.63 21.44 6.34
C ALA A 174 1.44 22.30 6.75
N GLU A 175 1.13 23.32 5.94
CA GLU A 175 -0.09 24.09 6.09
C GLU A 175 -1.32 23.16 5.97
N ASP A 176 -2.45 23.58 6.59
CA ASP A 176 -3.70 22.83 6.60
C ASP A 176 -4.05 22.37 5.16
N PRO A 177 -4.21 21.06 4.91
CA PRO A 177 -4.39 20.52 3.57
C PRO A 177 -5.66 20.94 2.85
N ASP A 178 -6.50 21.76 3.46
CA ASP A 178 -7.68 22.34 2.83
C ASP A 178 -7.36 23.59 1.94
N GLY A 179 -6.10 24.01 1.78
CA GLY A 179 -5.79 25.31 1.23
C GLY A 179 -4.65 25.53 0.22
N MET A 180 -3.75 24.62 -0.16
CA MET A 180 -2.69 24.96 -1.14
C MET A 180 -2.18 23.82 -2.05
N PRO A 181 -1.75 24.13 -3.29
CA PRO A 181 -1.38 23.12 -4.29
C PRO A 181 0.08 22.64 -4.14
N ASP A 182 0.23 21.35 -3.92
CA ASP A 182 1.52 20.63 -3.93
C ASP A 182 1.45 19.44 -4.93
N THR A 183 0.93 19.69 -6.14
CA THR A 183 0.82 18.62 -7.13
C THR A 183 1.95 18.70 -8.15
N VAL A 184 2.76 17.65 -8.18
CA VAL A 184 3.57 17.30 -9.34
C VAL A 184 2.78 16.26 -10.14
N GLU A 185 2.26 16.65 -11.31
CA GLU A 185 1.74 15.67 -12.27
C GLU A 185 2.92 14.82 -12.76
N VAL A 186 2.93 13.56 -12.38
CA VAL A 186 3.94 12.60 -12.83
C VAL A 186 3.36 11.85 -14.02
N SER A 187 3.97 11.96 -15.18
CA SER A 187 3.60 11.16 -16.35
C SER A 187 3.90 9.68 -16.14
N GLU A 188 3.23 8.80 -16.90
CA GLU A 188 3.51 7.36 -16.81
C GLU A 188 4.98 7.03 -17.11
N ALA A 189 5.62 7.76 -18.02
CA ALA A 189 7.04 7.58 -18.34
C ALA A 189 7.96 7.96 -17.16
N GLU A 190 7.65 9.04 -16.45
CA GLU A 190 8.37 9.46 -15.24
C GLU A 190 8.12 8.46 -14.10
N TYR A 191 6.88 7.98 -13.92
CA TYR A 191 6.54 6.92 -12.98
C TYR A 191 7.34 5.66 -13.23
N GLN A 192 7.42 5.18 -14.48
CA GLN A 192 8.22 4.01 -14.85
C GLN A 192 9.73 4.23 -14.68
N ALA A 193 10.21 5.45 -14.90
CA ALA A 193 11.62 5.80 -14.64
C ALA A 193 11.93 5.81 -13.14
N MET A 194 11.05 6.36 -12.32
CA MET A 194 11.17 6.37 -10.86
C MET A 194 11.14 4.95 -10.29
N ASN A 195 10.28 4.08 -10.79
CA ASN A 195 10.21 2.67 -10.38
C ASN A 195 11.52 1.94 -10.66
N ARG A 196 12.11 2.13 -11.84
CA ARG A 196 13.41 1.53 -12.16
C ARG A 196 14.52 2.04 -11.26
N ALA A 197 14.56 3.35 -10.98
CA ALA A 197 15.55 3.94 -10.08
C ALA A 197 15.39 3.43 -8.64
N LEU A 198 14.14 3.28 -8.17
CA LEU A 198 13.85 2.79 -6.84
C LEU A 198 14.22 1.32 -6.65
N LEU A 199 13.95 0.46 -7.64
CA LEU A 199 14.39 -0.94 -7.63
C LEU A 199 15.92 -1.05 -7.52
N VAL A 200 16.66 -0.19 -8.24
CA VAL A 200 18.14 -0.13 -8.14
C VAL A 200 18.58 0.28 -6.73
N VAL A 201 17.93 1.28 -6.13
CA VAL A 201 18.26 1.73 -4.77
C VAL A 201 17.97 0.64 -3.75
N MET A 202 16.85 -0.07 -3.88
CA MET A 202 16.51 -1.21 -3.01
C MET A 202 17.55 -2.32 -3.13
N TYR A 203 17.93 -2.70 -4.34
CA TYR A 203 18.95 -3.73 -4.59
C TYR A 203 20.32 -3.35 -4.02
N LEU A 204 20.70 -2.08 -4.14
CA LEU A 204 21.95 -1.57 -3.53
C LEU A 204 21.90 -1.57 -2.01
N LYS A 205 20.75 -1.29 -1.41
CA LYS A 205 20.57 -1.34 0.04
C LYS A 205 20.68 -2.77 0.57
N ASP A 206 20.10 -3.75 -0.15
CA ASP A 206 20.21 -5.17 0.23
C ASP A 206 21.65 -5.66 0.11
N ILE A 207 22.39 -5.24 -0.93
CA ILE A 207 23.83 -5.54 -1.06
C ILE A 207 24.62 -4.91 0.09
N LEU A 208 24.35 -3.66 0.47
CA LEU A 208 25.02 -3.00 1.58
C LEU A 208 24.76 -3.72 2.90
N ASN A 209 23.50 -4.12 3.17
CA ASN A 209 23.16 -4.90 4.36
C ASN A 209 23.92 -6.24 4.40
N MET A 210 24.01 -6.94 3.26
CA MET A 210 24.78 -8.19 3.18
C MET A 210 26.28 -7.96 3.40
N LEU A 211 26.84 -6.86 2.94
CA LEU A 211 28.26 -6.54 3.14
C LEU A 211 28.56 -6.19 4.61
N GLU A 212 27.63 -5.50 5.29
CA GLU A 212 27.76 -5.20 6.72
C GLU A 212 27.70 -6.48 7.60
N GLU A 213 26.99 -7.52 7.16
CA GLU A 213 26.96 -8.81 7.84
C GLU A 213 28.29 -9.60 7.69
N PHE A 214 29.09 -9.32 6.65
CA PHE A 214 30.39 -9.97 6.42
C PHE A 214 31.57 -9.30 7.13
N ASP A 215 31.42 -8.06 7.64
CA ASP A 215 32.50 -7.33 8.32
C ASP A 215 32.58 -7.63 9.84
N TYR A 216 31.83 -8.62 10.36
CA TYR A 216 31.78 -9.01 11.78
C TYR A 216 32.38 -10.39 12.09
N ASP A 217 33.23 -10.99 11.23
CA ASP A 217 33.99 -12.22 11.53
C ASP A 217 35.49 -11.96 11.65
#